data_5188ed395df44d2d13e5c8f4bf837aea
#
_entry.id   5188ed395df44d2d13e5c8f4bf837aea
#
_cell.length_a   1.000
_cell.length_b   1.000
_cell.length_c   1.000
_cell.angle_alpha   90.00
_cell.angle_beta   90.00
_cell.angle_gamma   90.00
#
_symmetry.space_group_name_H-M   'P 1'
#
loop_
_entity.id
_entity.type
_entity.pdbx_description
1 polymer ?
#
loop_
_entity_poly.entity_id
_entity_poly.type
_entity_poly.pdbx_seq_one_letter_code
_entity_poly.pdbx_strand_id
1 'polypeptide(L)'
;MSAATIGTACFLAGCGAGAAAETDNSGVAGGQSEVNGSEQENASADSQKLQIVATIFPEYDWVKEILGDQADNVDLTLLLGNGTDMHSFQPTMEDILKVSTCDLFIYVGGESDSWVADALKGAGNPDRKAINLMDVLGDQVKEEEIVEGMQDEDGHTHEEEHTHDDDLEYDEHVWLSLKNASLFCDTIASSLADADPEHSQLYQQNAEAYEEKLAALDQEYQTSVEKSRSKTLLFADRFPFRYLIDDYNLTYYAAFAGCSAETDASFETITFLAGKLDELNLPAVLTIENSDQKVAKAVIENTNTKNQKILTLNSMQSVTTKDVEEGNTYLSIMENNLQILKEAL
;
A
#
# COMPACT_ATOMS: atom_id res chain seq x y z
N MET A 1 12.75 -51.92 23.62
CA MET A 1 13.51 -52.00 24.87
C MET A 1 13.52 -50.65 25.51
N SER A 2 12.83 -50.61 26.59
CA SER A 2 12.88 -49.92 27.88
C SER A 2 12.58 -48.42 27.82
N ALA A 3 11.43 -48.03 28.27
CA ALA A 3 10.82 -47.88 29.62
C ALA A 3 11.34 -46.65 30.35
N ALA A 4 10.47 -45.63 30.53
CA ALA A 4 9.60 -45.31 31.68
C ALA A 4 10.37 -44.67 32.82
N THR A 5 9.85 -43.56 33.37
CA THR A 5 9.05 -43.36 34.61
C THR A 5 8.88 -41.84 34.85
N ILE A 6 7.73 -41.29 34.90
CA ILE A 6 6.76 -41.04 35.99
C ILE A 6 7.36 -40.44 37.26
N GLY A 7 6.90 -39.27 37.63
CA GLY A 7 7.10 -38.63 38.92
C GLY A 7 6.09 -37.52 39.17
N THR A 8 4.97 -37.93 39.75
CA THR A 8 3.89 -37.06 40.29
C THR A 8 4.22 -36.71 41.75
N ALA A 9 3.95 -35.47 42.17
CA ALA A 9 3.69 -35.17 43.57
C ALA A 9 2.84 -33.91 43.73
N CYS A 10 1.65 -34.10 44.29
CA CYS A 10 0.73 -33.12 44.86
C CYS A 10 1.17 -32.69 46.28
N PHE A 11 0.63 -31.60 46.79
CA PHE A 11 0.04 -31.37 48.10
C PHE A 11 -0.01 -29.86 48.42
N LEU A 12 -1.08 -29.32 48.64
CA LEU A 12 -2.14 -29.06 49.65
C LEU A 12 -2.02 -27.66 50.26
N ALA A 13 -2.97 -26.85 50.03
CA ALA A 13 -4.03 -26.31 50.84
C ALA A 13 -3.68 -25.70 52.22
N GLY A 14 -4.16 -24.48 52.46
CA GLY A 14 -4.21 -23.82 53.74
C GLY A 14 -5.14 -22.63 53.72
N CYS A 15 -6.36 -22.85 54.20
CA CYS A 15 -7.36 -21.80 54.57
C CYS A 15 -7.00 -21.12 55.89
N GLY A 16 -7.39 -19.84 56.06
CA GLY A 16 -7.38 -19.16 57.35
C GLY A 16 -8.23 -17.90 57.30
N ALA A 17 -9.42 -18.02 57.87
CA ALA A 17 -10.35 -16.90 58.05
C ALA A 17 -10.22 -16.34 59.50
N GLY A 18 -10.71 -15.09 59.72
CA GLY A 18 -10.92 -14.47 61.04
C GLY A 18 -10.81 -12.96 60.96
N ALA A 19 -11.79 -12.22 60.88
CA ALA A 19 -12.89 -11.70 61.71
C ALA A 19 -12.46 -10.52 62.59
N ALA A 20 -13.09 -9.39 62.26
CA ALA A 20 -13.64 -8.25 62.96
C ALA A 20 -13.16 -7.84 64.38
N ALA A 21 -13.01 -6.50 64.55
CA ALA A 21 -13.68 -5.76 65.64
C ALA A 21 -13.53 -4.24 65.47
N GLU A 22 -14.63 -3.55 65.65
CA GLU A 22 -14.83 -2.12 65.79
C GLU A 22 -14.30 -1.58 67.14
N THR A 23 -14.02 -0.29 67.18
CA THR A 23 -14.41 0.70 68.24
C THR A 23 -13.79 2.04 67.91
N ASP A 24 -14.51 3.02 67.59
CA ASP A 24 -15.18 4.17 68.20
C ASP A 24 -14.33 5.04 69.15
N ASN A 25 -14.29 6.30 68.90
CA ASN A 25 -14.64 7.48 69.68
C ASN A 25 -13.71 8.70 69.60
N SER A 26 -14.30 9.74 69.06
CA SER A 26 -14.35 11.17 69.49
C SER A 26 -13.12 11.94 69.99
N GLY A 27 -13.04 13.17 69.43
CA GLY A 27 -12.70 14.31 70.28
C GLY A 27 -11.90 15.47 69.70
N VAL A 28 -12.59 16.44 69.13
CA VAL A 28 -12.50 17.90 69.36
C VAL A 28 -11.20 18.72 69.10
N ALA A 29 -11.40 19.65 68.17
CA ALA A 29 -11.06 21.08 68.12
C ALA A 29 -9.63 21.61 67.91
N GLY A 30 -9.54 22.47 66.94
CA GLY A 30 -8.90 23.79 67.03
C GLY A 30 -7.57 24.00 66.36
N GLY A 31 -7.56 24.82 65.36
CA GLY A 31 -6.33 25.48 64.90
C GLY A 31 -6.32 25.87 63.44
N GLN A 32 -6.84 27.07 63.15
CA GLN A 32 -6.60 27.75 61.87
C GLN A 32 -5.12 28.05 61.68
N SER A 33 -4.61 27.80 60.51
CA SER A 33 -3.54 28.58 59.89
C SER A 33 -3.64 28.46 58.39
N GLU A 34 -3.99 29.55 57.80
CA GLU A 34 -3.92 29.80 56.37
C GLU A 34 -2.42 29.73 55.94
N VAL A 35 -2.14 28.89 54.93
CA VAL A 35 -0.99 29.11 54.03
C VAL A 35 -1.51 28.89 52.63
N ASN A 36 -1.61 29.99 51.94
CA ASN A 36 -1.82 30.15 50.54
C ASN A 36 -0.62 29.52 49.77
N GLY A 37 -0.86 28.51 49.03
CA GLY A 37 0.08 27.90 48.10
C GLY A 37 -0.69 27.37 46.93
N SER A 38 -0.90 28.25 45.96
CA SER A 38 -1.38 27.83 44.63
C SER A 38 -0.29 27.03 43.95
N GLU A 39 -0.26 25.74 44.15
CA GLU A 39 0.37 24.82 43.21
C GLU A 39 -0.58 24.71 42.03
N GLN A 40 -0.29 25.52 41.03
CA GLN A 40 -0.77 25.33 39.70
C GLN A 40 -0.13 24.03 39.21
N GLU A 41 -0.83 22.90 39.34
CA GLU A 41 -0.53 21.70 38.61
C GLU A 41 -0.59 22.10 37.12
N ASN A 42 0.62 22.30 36.60
CA ASN A 42 0.84 22.33 35.18
C ASN A 42 0.52 20.90 34.70
N ALA A 43 -0.73 20.59 34.42
CA ALA A 43 -1.09 19.46 33.59
C ALA A 43 -0.42 19.76 32.26
N SER A 44 0.77 19.21 32.05
CA SER A 44 1.26 18.98 30.72
C SER A 44 0.17 18.19 30.01
N ALA A 45 -0.59 18.86 29.14
CA ALA A 45 -1.39 18.16 28.17
C ALA A 45 -0.42 17.20 27.46
N ASP A 46 -0.56 15.93 27.72
CA ASP A 46 0.04 14.87 26.92
C ASP A 46 -0.58 15.10 25.54
N SER A 47 0.14 15.80 24.68
CA SER A 47 -0.32 16.08 23.32
C SER A 47 -0.41 14.72 22.65
N GLN A 48 -1.63 14.24 22.50
CA GLN A 48 -1.90 12.98 21.80
C GLN A 48 -1.26 13.09 20.42
N LYS A 49 -0.39 12.14 20.09
CA LYS A 49 0.27 12.10 18.76
C LYS A 49 -0.80 12.07 17.67
N LEU A 50 -0.52 12.77 16.59
CA LEU A 50 -1.37 12.72 15.39
C LEU A 50 -1.43 11.27 14.88
N GLN A 51 -2.64 10.75 14.71
CA GLN A 51 -2.90 9.37 14.27
C GLN A 51 -3.14 9.36 12.77
N ILE A 52 -2.24 8.73 12.01
CA ILE A 52 -2.35 8.64 10.56
C ILE A 52 -2.42 7.17 10.15
N VAL A 53 -3.35 6.85 9.25
CA VAL A 53 -3.51 5.51 8.70
C VAL A 53 -3.40 5.57 7.18
N ALA A 54 -2.56 4.72 6.62
CA ALA A 54 -2.40 4.51 5.18
C ALA A 54 -2.74 3.06 4.84
N THR A 55 -3.45 2.83 3.73
CA THR A 55 -3.80 1.47 3.34
C THR A 55 -2.61 0.73 2.77
N ILE A 56 -1.89 1.32 1.83
CA ILE A 56 -0.77 0.69 1.11
C ILE A 56 0.56 1.40 1.37
N PHE A 57 1.64 0.71 1.01
CA PHE A 57 3.00 1.19 1.22
C PHE A 57 3.33 2.54 0.55
N PRO A 58 2.94 2.84 -0.72
CA PRO A 58 3.22 4.13 -1.32
C PRO A 58 2.72 5.31 -0.48
N GLU A 59 1.47 5.24 -0.01
CA GLU A 59 0.86 6.27 0.84
C GLU A 59 1.62 6.46 2.16
N TYR A 60 1.98 5.33 2.80
CA TYR A 60 2.76 5.32 4.03
C TYR A 60 4.12 5.99 3.84
N ASP A 61 4.83 5.66 2.76
CA ASP A 61 6.17 6.19 2.49
C ASP A 61 6.11 7.70 2.17
N TRP A 62 5.14 8.15 1.38
CA TRP A 62 4.94 9.57 1.10
C TRP A 62 4.65 10.38 2.36
N VAL A 63 3.77 9.88 3.23
CA VAL A 63 3.52 10.52 4.53
C VAL A 63 4.82 10.63 5.34
N LYS A 64 5.59 9.57 5.41
CA LYS A 64 6.87 9.54 6.15
C LYS A 64 7.89 10.52 5.59
N GLU A 65 8.03 10.62 4.27
CA GLU A 65 8.91 11.57 3.59
C GLU A 65 8.48 13.03 3.88
N ILE A 66 7.16 13.31 3.86
CA ILE A 66 6.63 14.64 4.13
C ILE A 66 6.76 15.02 5.61
N LEU A 67 6.54 14.10 6.52
CA LEU A 67 6.75 14.32 7.96
C LEU A 67 8.22 14.61 8.28
N GLY A 68 9.17 13.95 7.58
CA GLY A 68 10.60 14.11 7.86
C GLY A 68 10.94 13.88 9.32
N ASP A 69 11.59 14.84 9.96
CA ASP A 69 11.99 14.76 11.39
C ASP A 69 10.79 14.71 12.36
N GLN A 70 9.57 14.97 11.90
CA GLN A 70 8.35 14.85 12.71
C GLN A 70 7.77 13.43 12.72
N ALA A 71 8.27 12.50 11.93
CA ALA A 71 7.75 11.13 11.84
C ALA A 71 7.72 10.42 13.22
N ASP A 72 8.69 10.68 14.12
CA ASP A 72 8.74 10.11 15.47
C ASP A 72 7.66 10.69 16.41
N ASN A 73 7.08 11.84 16.05
CA ASN A 73 6.06 12.54 16.82
C ASN A 73 4.61 12.20 16.37
N VAL A 74 4.48 11.38 15.34
CA VAL A 74 3.22 10.92 14.75
C VAL A 74 3.09 9.42 14.97
N ASP A 75 1.87 8.93 15.02
CA ASP A 75 1.56 7.49 15.02
C ASP A 75 1.05 7.10 13.64
N LEU A 76 1.97 6.67 12.79
CA LEU A 76 1.72 6.33 11.39
C LEU A 76 1.56 4.82 11.22
N THR A 77 0.40 4.38 10.77
CA THR A 77 0.05 2.96 10.58
C THR A 77 -0.03 2.61 9.09
N LEU A 78 0.65 1.53 8.69
CA LEU A 78 0.45 0.85 7.41
C LEU A 78 -0.48 -0.34 7.62
N LEU A 79 -1.67 -0.35 6.99
CA LEU A 79 -2.63 -1.44 7.16
C LEU A 79 -2.18 -2.73 6.47
N LEU A 80 -1.72 -2.64 5.23
CA LEU A 80 -1.31 -3.80 4.42
C LEU A 80 0.17 -4.20 4.61
N GLY A 81 0.74 -3.88 5.76
CA GLY A 81 2.16 -4.13 6.07
C GLY A 81 2.58 -5.59 6.25
N ASN A 82 1.67 -6.53 6.09
CA ASN A 82 1.93 -7.98 6.17
C ASN A 82 2.17 -8.66 4.81
N GLY A 83 2.19 -7.89 3.71
CA GLY A 83 2.38 -8.41 2.35
C GLY A 83 1.11 -9.00 1.71
N THR A 84 -0.05 -8.72 2.28
CA THR A 84 -1.33 -9.03 1.63
C THR A 84 -1.52 -8.10 0.44
N ASP A 85 -1.88 -8.68 -0.70
CA ASP A 85 -2.27 -7.93 -1.90
C ASP A 85 -3.57 -7.15 -1.63
N MET A 86 -3.65 -5.90 -2.09
CA MET A 86 -4.80 -5.02 -1.80
C MET A 86 -6.13 -5.60 -2.30
N HIS A 87 -6.14 -6.28 -3.45
CA HIS A 87 -7.35 -6.90 -4.02
C HIS A 87 -7.88 -8.08 -3.19
N SER A 88 -7.05 -8.62 -2.30
CA SER A 88 -7.42 -9.70 -1.37
C SER A 88 -7.60 -9.23 0.08
N PHE A 89 -7.42 -7.94 0.34
CA PHE A 89 -7.45 -7.40 1.68
C PHE A 89 -8.87 -7.36 2.24
N GLN A 90 -9.00 -7.86 3.46
CA GLN A 90 -10.24 -7.73 4.24
C GLN A 90 -9.90 -7.16 5.61
N PRO A 91 -10.42 -5.97 5.96
CA PRO A 91 -10.06 -5.32 7.19
C PRO A 91 -10.57 -6.11 8.41
N THR A 92 -9.76 -6.16 9.43
CA THR A 92 -10.14 -6.66 10.74
C THR A 92 -10.94 -5.60 11.51
N MET A 93 -11.58 -6.00 12.61
CA MET A 93 -12.23 -5.03 13.51
C MET A 93 -11.24 -4.03 14.11
N GLU A 94 -9.97 -4.40 14.26
CA GLU A 94 -8.90 -3.52 14.73
C GLU A 94 -8.56 -2.47 13.66
N ASP A 95 -8.48 -2.86 12.40
CA ASP A 95 -8.22 -1.96 11.29
C ASP A 95 -9.37 -0.94 11.14
N ILE A 96 -10.62 -1.41 11.19
CA ILE A 96 -11.79 -0.53 11.19
C ILE A 96 -11.76 0.48 12.36
N LEU A 97 -11.33 0.03 13.54
CA LEU A 97 -11.19 0.93 14.70
C LEU A 97 -10.10 1.98 14.44
N LYS A 98 -8.92 1.60 13.96
CA LYS A 98 -7.84 2.53 13.61
C LYS A 98 -8.32 3.56 12.59
N VAL A 99 -8.95 3.13 11.50
CA VAL A 99 -9.51 4.03 10.48
C VAL A 99 -10.59 4.94 11.05
N SER A 100 -11.47 4.44 11.93
CA SER A 100 -12.56 5.26 12.50
C SER A 100 -12.05 6.33 13.46
N THR A 101 -10.94 6.12 14.14
CA THR A 101 -10.42 6.99 15.20
C THR A 101 -9.23 7.87 14.82
N CYS A 102 -8.59 7.63 13.67
CA CYS A 102 -7.45 8.41 13.20
C CYS A 102 -7.82 9.87 12.90
N ASP A 103 -6.80 10.70 12.73
CA ASP A 103 -6.93 12.11 12.34
C ASP A 103 -6.86 12.27 10.82
N LEU A 104 -6.02 11.45 10.17
CA LEU A 104 -5.88 11.41 8.71
C LEU A 104 -5.88 9.96 8.25
N PHE A 105 -6.74 9.68 7.27
CA PHE A 105 -6.79 8.39 6.59
C PHE A 105 -6.52 8.56 5.11
N ILE A 106 -5.64 7.74 4.54
CA ILE A 106 -5.27 7.77 3.13
C ILE A 106 -5.53 6.39 2.55
N TYR A 107 -6.20 6.34 1.41
CA TYR A 107 -6.58 5.11 0.74
C TYR A 107 -6.70 5.32 -0.77
N VAL A 108 -6.59 4.24 -1.54
CA VAL A 108 -6.59 4.31 -3.00
C VAL A 108 -7.96 4.68 -3.55
N GLY A 109 -9.01 4.06 -3.07
CA GLY A 109 -10.35 4.08 -3.66
C GLY A 109 -10.60 2.85 -4.54
N GLY A 110 -11.68 2.87 -5.31
CA GLY A 110 -12.07 1.75 -6.17
C GLY A 110 -12.72 0.59 -5.42
N GLU A 111 -12.77 -0.57 -6.08
CA GLU A 111 -13.46 -1.76 -5.55
C GLU A 111 -12.73 -2.40 -4.36
N SER A 112 -11.40 -2.42 -4.41
CA SER A 112 -10.58 -2.97 -3.32
C SER A 112 -10.79 -2.24 -2.01
N ASP A 113 -11.16 -0.97 -2.05
CA ASP A 113 -11.46 -0.13 -0.90
C ASP A 113 -12.97 0.06 -0.64
N SER A 114 -13.84 -0.77 -1.23
CA SER A 114 -15.31 -0.69 -1.04
C SER A 114 -15.74 -0.75 0.44
N TRP A 115 -14.96 -1.42 1.30
CA TRP A 115 -15.16 -1.50 2.74
C TRP A 115 -14.98 -0.16 3.46
N VAL A 116 -14.24 0.78 2.88
CA VAL A 116 -13.93 2.09 3.48
C VAL A 116 -15.19 2.90 3.74
N ALA A 117 -16.15 2.86 2.81
CA ALA A 117 -17.41 3.60 2.97
C ALA A 117 -18.14 3.24 4.26
N ASP A 118 -18.07 1.99 4.70
CA ASP A 118 -18.69 1.55 5.97
C ASP A 118 -17.81 1.88 7.19
N ALA A 119 -16.49 1.77 7.06
CA ALA A 119 -15.56 2.18 8.12
C ALA A 119 -15.68 3.67 8.45
N LEU A 120 -15.87 4.52 7.43
CA LEU A 120 -16.01 5.97 7.60
C LEU A 120 -17.35 6.39 8.23
N LYS A 121 -18.40 5.57 8.15
CA LYS A 121 -19.70 5.81 8.82
C LYS A 121 -19.66 5.54 10.31
N GLY A 122 -18.64 4.84 10.81
CA GLY A 122 -18.51 4.49 12.23
C GLY A 122 -18.42 5.72 13.13
N ALA A 123 -18.89 5.56 14.38
CA ALA A 123 -18.72 6.56 15.42
C ALA A 123 -17.26 6.58 15.88
N GLY A 124 -16.48 7.51 15.38
CA GLY A 124 -15.07 7.67 15.70
C GLY A 124 -14.70 9.15 15.82
N ASN A 125 -13.59 9.54 15.21
CA ASN A 125 -13.18 10.94 15.15
C ASN A 125 -14.04 11.70 14.11
N PRO A 126 -14.91 12.65 14.54
CA PRO A 126 -15.77 13.41 13.61
C PRO A 126 -14.98 14.41 12.76
N ASP A 127 -13.78 14.79 13.20
CA ASP A 127 -12.90 15.75 12.52
C ASP A 127 -11.88 15.04 11.62
N ARG A 128 -11.95 13.70 11.52
CA ARG A 128 -11.06 12.91 10.66
C ARG A 128 -11.13 13.39 9.21
N LYS A 129 -9.96 13.60 8.63
CA LYS A 129 -9.81 13.78 7.18
C LYS A 129 -9.58 12.43 6.50
N ALA A 130 -10.14 12.28 5.30
CA ALA A 130 -9.90 11.10 4.45
C ALA A 130 -9.49 11.57 3.04
N ILE A 131 -8.40 11.02 2.53
CA ILE A 131 -7.90 11.24 1.18
C ILE A 131 -8.14 9.95 0.39
N ASN A 132 -8.98 10.04 -0.64
CA ASN A 132 -9.14 9.02 -1.67
C ASN A 132 -8.27 9.42 -2.86
N LEU A 133 -7.26 8.61 -3.21
CA LEU A 133 -6.32 8.95 -4.27
C LEU A 133 -7.00 9.03 -5.64
N MET A 134 -7.97 8.16 -5.92
CA MET A 134 -8.73 8.21 -7.18
C MET A 134 -9.60 9.47 -7.26
N ASP A 135 -10.21 9.92 -6.15
CA ASP A 135 -10.96 11.17 -6.10
C ASP A 135 -10.05 12.39 -6.34
N VAL A 136 -8.80 12.35 -5.85
CA VAL A 136 -7.80 13.39 -6.11
C VAL A 136 -7.47 13.50 -7.60
N LEU A 137 -7.42 12.38 -8.32
CA LEU A 137 -7.20 12.36 -9.77
C LEU A 137 -8.43 12.82 -10.57
N GLY A 138 -9.64 12.59 -10.05
CA GLY A 138 -10.88 12.94 -10.73
C GLY A 138 -10.94 12.36 -12.15
N ASP A 139 -11.13 13.22 -13.15
CA ASP A 139 -11.25 12.82 -14.56
C ASP A 139 -9.97 12.19 -15.17
N GLN A 140 -8.87 12.12 -14.42
CA GLN A 140 -7.62 11.49 -14.87
C GLN A 140 -7.54 10.00 -14.51
N VAL A 141 -8.51 9.49 -13.77
CA VAL A 141 -8.62 8.04 -13.49
C VAL A 141 -8.84 7.31 -14.81
N LYS A 142 -8.13 6.19 -14.98
CA LYS A 142 -8.18 5.38 -16.20
C LYS A 142 -9.03 4.16 -15.99
N GLU A 143 -9.77 3.79 -17.04
CA GLU A 143 -10.46 2.52 -17.09
C GLU A 143 -9.45 1.38 -17.21
N GLU A 144 -9.77 0.23 -16.64
CA GLU A 144 -9.02 -0.99 -16.87
C GLU A 144 -9.10 -1.36 -18.35
N GLU A 145 -8.02 -1.85 -18.91
CA GLU A 145 -7.91 -2.16 -20.33
C GLU A 145 -7.64 -3.64 -20.54
N ILE A 146 -8.49 -4.29 -21.31
CA ILE A 146 -8.26 -5.65 -21.80
C ILE A 146 -7.62 -5.55 -23.20
N VAL A 147 -6.38 -6.00 -23.33
CA VAL A 147 -5.65 -6.00 -24.60
C VAL A 147 -5.69 -7.37 -25.26
N GLU A 148 -5.38 -7.40 -26.57
CA GLU A 148 -5.36 -8.64 -27.37
C GLU A 148 -4.52 -9.74 -26.69
N GLY A 149 -5.11 -10.90 -26.52
CA GLY A 149 -4.48 -12.09 -25.95
C GLY A 149 -4.49 -12.16 -24.42
N MET A 150 -5.02 -11.16 -23.74
CA MET A 150 -5.33 -11.30 -22.32
C MET A 150 -6.44 -12.32 -22.10
N GLN A 151 -6.32 -13.03 -20.99
CA GLN A 151 -7.39 -13.88 -20.48
C GLN A 151 -8.27 -13.03 -19.58
N ASP A 152 -9.59 -13.10 -19.83
CA ASP A 152 -10.58 -12.53 -18.92
C ASP A 152 -10.97 -13.52 -17.81
N GLU A 153 -11.66 -13.04 -16.79
CA GLU A 153 -12.05 -13.85 -15.62
C GLU A 153 -12.97 -15.04 -15.98
N ASP A 154 -13.69 -14.97 -17.11
CA ASP A 154 -14.55 -16.04 -17.62
C ASP A 154 -13.77 -17.09 -18.43
N GLY A 155 -12.46 -16.97 -18.58
CA GLY A 155 -11.59 -17.92 -19.26
C GLY A 155 -11.74 -17.96 -20.78
N HIS A 156 -12.32 -16.93 -21.38
CA HIS A 156 -12.48 -16.79 -22.81
C HIS A 156 -11.49 -15.78 -23.37
N THR A 157 -10.76 -16.15 -24.43
CA THR A 157 -9.97 -15.19 -25.21
C THR A 157 -10.92 -14.40 -26.13
N HIS A 158 -10.91 -13.08 -26.01
CA HIS A 158 -11.74 -12.21 -26.83
C HIS A 158 -11.31 -12.23 -28.30
N GLU A 159 -12.12 -12.86 -29.16
CA GLU A 159 -12.09 -12.67 -30.62
C GLU A 159 -13.33 -11.94 -31.17
N GLU A 160 -14.34 -11.59 -30.34
CA GLU A 160 -15.55 -10.89 -30.81
C GLU A 160 -15.89 -9.67 -29.95
N GLU A 161 -16.22 -8.55 -30.64
CA GLU A 161 -16.80 -7.34 -30.04
C GLU A 161 -18.15 -7.67 -29.36
N HIS A 162 -18.12 -7.97 -28.07
CA HIS A 162 -19.31 -7.95 -27.25
C HIS A 162 -19.39 -6.59 -26.55
N THR A 163 -20.36 -5.78 -26.97
CA THR A 163 -20.80 -4.60 -26.25
C THR A 163 -21.50 -5.07 -24.98
N HIS A 164 -20.78 -5.25 -23.90
CA HIS A 164 -21.32 -5.30 -22.57
C HIS A 164 -21.46 -3.86 -22.06
N ASP A 165 -22.68 -3.51 -21.68
CA ASP A 165 -23.01 -2.34 -20.87
C ASP A 165 -22.72 -2.74 -19.40
N ASP A 166 -21.47 -3.20 -19.16
CA ASP A 166 -20.99 -3.60 -17.84
C ASP A 166 -20.38 -2.37 -17.17
N ASP A 167 -20.55 -2.26 -15.87
CA ASP A 167 -20.02 -1.16 -15.06
C ASP A 167 -18.51 -1.03 -15.34
N LEU A 168 -18.11 0.16 -15.83
CA LEU A 168 -16.72 0.45 -16.17
C LEU A 168 -15.85 0.31 -14.90
N GLU A 169 -14.99 -0.68 -14.88
CA GLU A 169 -14.00 -0.83 -13.83
C GLU A 169 -12.83 0.11 -14.08
N TYR A 170 -12.40 0.79 -13.03
CA TYR A 170 -11.25 1.70 -13.10
C TYR A 170 -10.01 1.00 -12.56
N ASP A 171 -8.89 1.23 -13.23
CA ASP A 171 -7.58 0.76 -12.75
C ASP A 171 -7.19 1.51 -11.47
N GLU A 172 -7.03 0.76 -10.39
CA GLU A 172 -6.75 1.29 -9.05
C GLU A 172 -5.26 1.61 -8.82
N HIS A 173 -4.35 1.20 -9.74
CA HIS A 173 -2.89 1.28 -9.54
C HIS A 173 -2.32 2.68 -9.81
N VAL A 174 -3.02 3.71 -9.32
CA VAL A 174 -2.76 5.13 -9.55
C VAL A 174 -1.39 5.59 -9.07
N TRP A 175 -0.82 4.91 -8.08
CA TRP A 175 0.48 5.23 -7.47
C TRP A 175 1.68 4.87 -8.35
N LEU A 176 1.50 4.11 -9.43
CA LEU A 176 2.59 3.71 -10.33
C LEU A 176 2.96 4.79 -11.35
N SER A 177 2.27 5.93 -11.34
CA SER A 177 2.66 7.15 -12.04
C SER A 177 3.43 8.08 -11.11
N LEU A 178 4.65 8.49 -11.51
CA LEU A 178 5.44 9.49 -10.77
C LEU A 178 4.76 10.87 -10.76
N LYS A 179 3.98 11.18 -11.79
CA LYS A 179 3.23 12.43 -11.87
C LYS A 179 2.06 12.45 -10.89
N ASN A 180 1.34 11.32 -10.79
CA ASN A 180 0.28 11.16 -9.81
C ASN A 180 0.84 11.20 -8.40
N ALA A 181 1.97 10.52 -8.15
CA ALA A 181 2.66 10.53 -6.86
C ALA A 181 2.99 11.95 -6.39
N SER A 182 3.43 12.84 -7.30
CA SER A 182 3.67 14.25 -6.97
C SER A 182 2.39 14.96 -6.53
N LEU A 183 1.28 14.77 -7.26
CA LEU A 183 -0.02 15.34 -6.91
C LEU A 183 -0.53 14.83 -5.55
N PHE A 184 -0.30 13.54 -5.25
CA PHE A 184 -0.69 12.95 -3.97
C PHE A 184 0.16 13.51 -2.83
N CYS A 185 1.46 13.70 -3.01
CA CYS A 185 2.35 14.32 -2.01
C CYS A 185 1.91 15.74 -1.65
N ASP A 186 1.55 16.58 -2.63
CA ASP A 186 1.01 17.94 -2.39
C ASP A 186 -0.30 17.88 -1.58
N THR A 187 -1.21 16.97 -1.95
CA THR A 187 -2.49 16.78 -1.24
C THR A 187 -2.29 16.32 0.20
N ILE A 188 -1.36 15.38 0.43
CA ILE A 188 -1.00 14.87 1.76
C ILE A 188 -0.37 15.99 2.60
N ALA A 189 0.60 16.75 2.04
CA ALA A 189 1.24 17.86 2.74
C ALA A 189 0.23 18.94 3.16
N SER A 190 -0.72 19.27 2.29
CA SER A 190 -1.81 20.20 2.59
C SER A 190 -2.69 19.70 3.74
N SER A 191 -3.01 18.41 3.74
CA SER A 191 -3.84 17.79 4.79
C SER A 191 -3.11 17.71 6.13
N LEU A 192 -1.80 17.42 6.12
CA LEU A 192 -0.94 17.45 7.30
C LEU A 192 -0.79 18.87 7.86
N ALA A 193 -0.60 19.88 7.00
CA ALA A 193 -0.51 21.28 7.39
C ALA A 193 -1.78 21.79 8.07
N ASP A 194 -2.94 21.29 7.66
CA ASP A 194 -4.22 21.60 8.30
C ASP A 194 -4.39 20.89 9.66
N ALA A 195 -3.91 19.65 9.78
CA ALA A 195 -3.99 18.87 11.01
C ALA A 195 -2.97 19.31 12.07
N ASP A 196 -1.81 19.77 11.62
CA ASP A 196 -0.72 20.27 12.46
C ASP A 196 -0.16 21.59 11.90
N PRO A 197 -0.84 22.72 12.17
CA PRO A 197 -0.46 24.03 11.66
C PRO A 197 0.91 24.53 12.14
N GLU A 198 1.41 24.02 13.26
CA GLU A 198 2.71 24.41 13.80
C GLU A 198 3.86 24.00 12.88
N HIS A 199 3.73 22.85 12.22
CA HIS A 199 4.74 22.30 11.31
C HIS A 199 4.37 22.46 9.81
N SER A 200 3.32 23.22 9.50
CA SER A 200 2.79 23.34 8.13
C SER A 200 3.84 23.72 7.08
N GLN A 201 4.73 24.65 7.42
CA GLN A 201 5.82 25.08 6.52
C GLN A 201 6.84 23.96 6.28
N LEU A 202 7.13 23.14 7.29
CA LEU A 202 8.04 22.00 7.15
C LEU A 202 7.45 20.96 6.18
N TYR A 203 6.19 20.61 6.35
CA TYR A 203 5.51 19.63 5.48
C TYR A 203 5.49 20.07 4.02
N GLN A 204 5.19 21.34 3.76
CA GLN A 204 5.23 21.89 2.41
C GLN A 204 6.66 21.84 1.81
N GLN A 205 7.67 22.23 2.57
CA GLN A 205 9.06 22.19 2.11
C GLN A 205 9.54 20.76 1.83
N ASN A 206 9.16 19.80 2.68
CA ASN A 206 9.53 18.39 2.48
C ASN A 206 8.83 17.81 1.25
N ALA A 207 7.54 18.13 1.04
CA ALA A 207 6.81 17.72 -0.16
C ALA A 207 7.46 18.29 -1.43
N GLU A 208 7.71 19.60 -1.49
CA GLU A 208 8.40 20.25 -2.62
C GLU A 208 9.75 19.57 -2.92
N ALA A 209 10.56 19.28 -1.88
CA ALA A 209 11.84 18.62 -2.04
C ALA A 209 11.72 17.16 -2.51
N TYR A 210 10.65 16.48 -2.13
CA TYR A 210 10.38 15.11 -2.59
C TYR A 210 9.85 15.10 -4.03
N GLU A 211 8.98 16.01 -4.39
CA GLU A 211 8.48 16.21 -5.76
C GLU A 211 9.60 16.53 -6.76
N GLU A 212 10.62 17.29 -6.34
CA GLU A 212 11.82 17.50 -7.16
C GLU A 212 12.53 16.18 -7.49
N LYS A 213 12.59 15.23 -6.54
CA LYS A 213 13.17 13.89 -6.77
C LYS A 213 12.29 13.07 -7.71
N LEU A 214 10.95 13.10 -7.51
CA LEU A 214 10.00 12.41 -8.40
C LEU A 214 10.10 12.93 -9.83
N ALA A 215 10.15 14.25 -10.01
CA ALA A 215 10.28 14.88 -11.32
C ALA A 215 11.63 14.53 -12.00
N ALA A 216 12.71 14.46 -11.24
CA ALA A 216 14.00 14.03 -11.77
C ALA A 216 13.95 12.59 -12.26
N LEU A 217 13.33 11.69 -11.50
CA LEU A 217 13.15 10.29 -11.88
C LEU A 217 12.21 10.15 -13.09
N ASP A 218 11.10 10.91 -13.14
CA ASP A 218 10.18 10.94 -14.29
C ASP A 218 10.94 11.32 -15.58
N GLN A 219 11.80 12.32 -15.51
CA GLN A 219 12.63 12.72 -16.65
C GLN A 219 13.62 11.61 -17.07
N GLU A 220 14.13 10.81 -16.11
CA GLU A 220 14.97 9.67 -16.43
C GLU A 220 14.19 8.54 -17.12
N TYR A 221 12.95 8.26 -16.68
CA TYR A 221 12.05 7.33 -17.35
C TYR A 221 11.78 7.77 -18.78
N GLN A 222 11.34 9.02 -18.96
CA GLN A 222 11.07 9.60 -20.28
C GLN A 222 12.29 9.46 -21.22
N THR A 223 13.47 9.88 -20.74
CA THR A 223 14.71 9.81 -21.51
C THR A 223 15.12 8.37 -21.87
N SER A 224 14.90 7.44 -20.95
CA SER A 224 15.24 6.03 -21.15
C SER A 224 14.32 5.38 -22.17
N VAL A 225 13.04 5.64 -22.06
CA VAL A 225 12.04 5.17 -23.02
C VAL A 225 12.29 5.78 -24.40
N GLU A 226 12.57 7.08 -24.52
CA GLU A 226 12.86 7.72 -25.81
C GLU A 226 14.04 7.05 -26.55
N LYS A 227 15.07 6.63 -25.81
CA LYS A 227 16.28 6.00 -26.34
C LYS A 227 16.16 4.49 -26.58
N SER A 228 15.11 3.86 -26.06
CA SER A 228 14.94 2.42 -26.18
C SER A 228 14.69 1.98 -27.63
N ARG A 229 14.98 0.71 -27.90
CA ARG A 229 14.79 0.10 -29.23
C ARG A 229 13.36 -0.35 -29.47
N SER A 230 12.72 -0.83 -28.40
CA SER A 230 11.32 -1.23 -28.39
C SER A 230 10.53 -0.24 -27.54
N LYS A 231 9.25 -0.14 -27.78
CA LYS A 231 8.27 0.55 -26.94
C LYS A 231 7.25 -0.42 -26.38
N THR A 232 7.46 -1.71 -26.59
CA THR A 232 6.51 -2.76 -26.21
C THR A 232 7.11 -3.60 -25.09
N LEU A 233 6.34 -3.82 -24.06
CA LEU A 233 6.61 -4.71 -22.94
C LEU A 233 5.70 -5.94 -23.02
N LEU A 234 6.12 -7.06 -22.43
CA LEU A 234 5.29 -8.24 -22.33
C LEU A 234 5.31 -8.81 -20.92
N PHE A 235 4.13 -8.88 -20.32
CA PHE A 235 3.91 -9.41 -18.98
C PHE A 235 3.30 -10.81 -19.07
N ALA A 236 3.98 -11.80 -18.56
CA ALA A 236 3.40 -13.13 -18.36
C ALA A 236 2.87 -13.23 -16.91
N ASP A 237 2.07 -12.28 -16.53
CA ASP A 237 1.50 -12.06 -15.22
C ASP A 237 0.32 -11.08 -15.31
N ARG A 238 -0.23 -10.64 -14.15
CA ARG A 238 -1.15 -9.50 -14.05
C ARG A 238 -0.45 -8.21 -14.49
N PHE A 239 -1.24 -7.24 -14.92
CA PHE A 239 -0.72 -5.96 -15.45
C PHE A 239 -1.20 -4.74 -14.65
N PRO A 240 -0.61 -4.41 -13.51
CA PRO A 240 -0.99 -3.24 -12.72
C PRO A 240 -0.33 -1.92 -13.19
N PHE A 241 0.35 -1.88 -14.33
CA PHE A 241 1.18 -0.75 -14.72
C PHE A 241 0.52 0.22 -15.71
N ARG A 242 -0.83 0.29 -15.74
CA ARG A 242 -1.60 1.11 -16.69
C ARG A 242 -1.16 2.57 -16.73
N TYR A 243 -1.01 3.20 -15.58
CA TYR A 243 -0.59 4.60 -15.46
C TYR A 243 0.87 4.82 -15.88
N LEU A 244 1.77 3.92 -15.48
CA LEU A 244 3.18 3.99 -15.87
C LEU A 244 3.35 3.85 -17.40
N ILE A 245 2.68 2.90 -18.02
CA ILE A 245 2.72 2.68 -19.47
C ILE A 245 2.27 3.93 -20.22
N ASP A 246 1.17 4.52 -19.77
CA ASP A 246 0.55 5.69 -20.41
C ASP A 246 1.42 6.95 -20.27
N ASP A 247 2.05 7.13 -19.12
CA ASP A 247 2.94 8.26 -18.86
C ASP A 247 4.08 8.37 -19.87
N TYR A 248 4.56 7.22 -20.37
CA TYR A 248 5.71 7.16 -21.27
C TYR A 248 5.37 6.67 -22.68
N ASN A 249 4.09 6.57 -23.05
CA ASN A 249 3.61 6.09 -24.35
C ASN A 249 4.24 4.74 -24.73
N LEU A 250 4.24 3.82 -23.80
CA LEU A 250 4.63 2.43 -24.04
C LEU A 250 3.40 1.63 -24.50
N THR A 251 3.62 0.51 -25.15
CA THR A 251 2.60 -0.49 -25.47
C THR A 251 2.92 -1.78 -24.72
N TYR A 252 1.94 -2.64 -24.56
CA TYR A 252 2.13 -3.86 -23.81
C TYR A 252 1.24 -5.01 -24.28
N TYR A 253 1.63 -6.22 -23.91
CA TYR A 253 0.82 -7.43 -23.87
C TYR A 253 0.90 -8.00 -22.46
N ALA A 254 -0.16 -8.63 -21.98
CA ALA A 254 -0.16 -9.24 -20.65
C ALA A 254 -1.02 -10.51 -20.60
N ALA A 255 -0.77 -11.36 -19.61
CA ALA A 255 -1.57 -12.56 -19.43
C ALA A 255 -2.94 -12.25 -18.82
N PHE A 256 -2.98 -11.31 -17.87
CA PHE A 256 -4.19 -10.97 -17.10
C PHE A 256 -4.29 -9.46 -16.88
N ALA A 257 -5.50 -8.97 -16.65
CA ALA A 257 -5.77 -7.62 -16.19
C ALA A 257 -5.12 -7.33 -14.82
N GLY A 258 -4.99 -6.04 -14.46
CA GLY A 258 -4.28 -5.61 -13.25
C GLY A 258 -4.91 -6.10 -11.96
N CYS A 259 -6.24 -6.02 -11.88
CA CYS A 259 -7.04 -6.39 -10.71
C CYS A 259 -7.45 -7.88 -10.69
N SER A 260 -7.12 -8.66 -11.73
CA SER A 260 -7.48 -10.07 -11.83
C SER A 260 -6.89 -10.91 -10.70
N ALA A 261 -7.67 -11.86 -10.20
CA ALA A 261 -7.23 -12.89 -9.25
C ALA A 261 -6.59 -14.10 -9.93
N GLU A 262 -6.59 -14.18 -11.27
CA GLU A 262 -6.11 -15.32 -12.05
C GLU A 262 -4.58 -15.49 -11.94
N THR A 263 -4.16 -16.73 -11.82
CA THR A 263 -2.73 -17.12 -11.73
C THR A 263 -2.32 -18.18 -12.75
N ASP A 264 -3.29 -18.85 -13.38
CA ASP A 264 -3.08 -19.94 -14.33
C ASP A 264 -3.57 -19.52 -15.72
N ALA A 265 -2.64 -19.23 -16.62
CA ALA A 265 -2.97 -18.84 -18.00
C ALA A 265 -3.37 -20.02 -18.86
N SER A 266 -4.34 -19.78 -19.76
CA SER A 266 -4.75 -20.75 -20.77
C SER A 266 -3.63 -21.08 -21.75
N PHE A 267 -3.71 -22.22 -22.42
CA PHE A 267 -2.73 -22.57 -23.47
C PHE A 267 -2.74 -21.54 -24.62
N GLU A 268 -3.89 -20.97 -24.90
CA GLU A 268 -4.09 -19.94 -25.93
C GLU A 268 -3.34 -18.66 -25.58
N THR A 269 -3.53 -18.13 -24.38
CA THR A 269 -2.81 -16.98 -23.84
C THR A 269 -1.29 -17.21 -23.87
N ILE A 270 -0.82 -18.37 -23.39
CA ILE A 270 0.60 -18.72 -23.40
C ILE A 270 1.17 -18.72 -24.83
N THR A 271 0.44 -19.33 -25.79
CA THR A 271 0.89 -19.42 -27.18
C THR A 271 0.89 -18.06 -27.86
N PHE A 272 -0.12 -17.24 -27.59
CA PHE A 272 -0.21 -15.87 -28.09
C PHE A 272 0.99 -15.02 -27.61
N LEU A 273 1.25 -15.01 -26.30
CA LEU A 273 2.36 -14.25 -25.71
C LEU A 273 3.72 -14.73 -26.25
N ALA A 274 3.92 -16.04 -26.37
CA ALA A 274 5.11 -16.61 -26.98
C ALA A 274 5.29 -16.15 -28.46
N GLY A 275 4.21 -16.13 -29.22
CA GLY A 275 4.19 -15.61 -30.59
C GLY A 275 4.57 -14.14 -30.67
N LYS A 276 4.09 -13.29 -29.73
CA LYS A 276 4.43 -11.85 -29.66
C LYS A 276 5.91 -11.63 -29.28
N LEU A 277 6.47 -12.44 -28.37
CA LEU A 277 7.90 -12.39 -28.07
C LEU A 277 8.76 -12.65 -29.30
N ASP A 278 8.40 -13.66 -30.09
CA ASP A 278 9.13 -14.01 -31.31
C ASP A 278 8.93 -12.96 -32.41
N GLU A 279 7.70 -12.50 -32.62
CA GLU A 279 7.34 -11.50 -33.64
C GLU A 279 8.10 -10.19 -33.43
N LEU A 280 8.09 -9.70 -32.18
CA LEU A 280 8.66 -8.41 -31.80
C LEU A 280 10.13 -8.51 -31.38
N ASN A 281 10.71 -9.73 -31.33
CA ASN A 281 12.04 -10.01 -30.84
C ASN A 281 12.32 -9.38 -29.46
N LEU A 282 11.36 -9.50 -28.52
CA LEU A 282 11.52 -8.95 -27.19
C LEU A 282 12.55 -9.76 -26.38
N PRO A 283 13.44 -9.08 -25.65
CA PRO A 283 14.53 -9.75 -24.93
C PRO A 283 14.09 -10.34 -23.59
N ALA A 284 12.95 -9.93 -23.08
CA ALA A 284 12.48 -10.28 -21.73
C ALA A 284 10.97 -10.47 -21.65
N VAL A 285 10.58 -11.23 -20.64
CA VAL A 285 9.22 -11.37 -20.13
C VAL A 285 9.18 -10.75 -18.75
N LEU A 286 8.18 -9.94 -18.48
CA LEU A 286 7.98 -9.29 -17.19
C LEU A 286 7.02 -10.09 -16.31
N THR A 287 7.28 -10.08 -15.02
CA THR A 287 6.39 -10.55 -13.95
C THR A 287 6.27 -9.48 -12.88
N ILE A 288 5.29 -9.57 -12.00
CA ILE A 288 5.23 -8.73 -10.80
C ILE A 288 6.01 -9.37 -9.64
N GLU A 289 6.15 -8.64 -8.54
CA GLU A 289 6.72 -9.19 -7.30
C GLU A 289 5.87 -10.37 -6.79
N ASN A 290 6.49 -11.28 -6.05
CA ASN A 290 5.87 -12.50 -5.51
C ASN A 290 5.32 -13.49 -6.55
N SER A 291 5.53 -13.26 -7.84
CA SER A 291 5.15 -14.20 -8.91
C SER A 291 5.88 -15.55 -8.76
N ASP A 292 5.19 -16.65 -8.96
CA ASP A 292 5.82 -17.98 -9.03
C ASP A 292 6.50 -18.24 -10.39
N GLN A 293 6.32 -17.34 -11.35
CA GLN A 293 6.91 -17.34 -12.70
C GLN A 293 6.52 -18.56 -13.56
N LYS A 294 5.46 -19.29 -13.20
CA LYS A 294 5.07 -20.48 -13.99
C LYS A 294 4.60 -20.10 -15.40
N VAL A 295 3.77 -19.06 -15.50
CA VAL A 295 3.28 -18.56 -16.79
C VAL A 295 4.45 -18.04 -17.61
N ALA A 296 5.35 -17.24 -17.03
CA ALA A 296 6.54 -16.71 -17.73
C ALA A 296 7.43 -17.83 -18.28
N LYS A 297 7.69 -18.86 -17.50
CA LYS A 297 8.48 -20.03 -17.94
C LYS A 297 7.77 -20.77 -19.07
N ALA A 298 6.44 -21.00 -18.95
CA ALA A 298 5.66 -21.66 -20.00
C ALA A 298 5.66 -20.84 -21.30
N VAL A 299 5.53 -19.52 -21.22
CA VAL A 299 5.62 -18.62 -22.39
C VAL A 299 6.98 -18.76 -23.06
N ILE A 300 8.09 -18.66 -22.31
CA ILE A 300 9.44 -18.78 -22.87
C ILE A 300 9.66 -20.16 -23.49
N GLU A 301 9.19 -21.24 -22.87
CA GLU A 301 9.32 -22.61 -23.40
C GLU A 301 8.63 -22.78 -24.76
N ASN A 302 7.62 -21.96 -25.06
CA ASN A 302 6.89 -21.96 -26.32
C ASN A 302 7.45 -21.01 -27.38
N THR A 303 8.48 -20.19 -27.07
CA THR A 303 9.18 -19.35 -28.06
C THR A 303 10.16 -20.17 -28.92
N ASN A 304 10.56 -19.61 -30.06
CA ASN A 304 11.55 -20.23 -30.95
C ASN A 304 12.94 -20.28 -30.32
N THR A 305 13.37 -19.25 -29.61
CA THR A 305 14.71 -19.07 -29.09
C THR A 305 14.92 -19.56 -27.66
N LYS A 306 13.88 -19.51 -26.85
CA LYS A 306 13.84 -19.93 -25.42
C LYS A 306 14.94 -19.30 -24.57
N ASN A 307 15.33 -18.07 -24.89
CA ASN A 307 16.44 -17.37 -24.24
C ASN A 307 16.07 -16.01 -23.66
N GLN A 308 14.79 -15.70 -23.64
CA GLN A 308 14.27 -14.47 -23.01
C GLN A 308 14.53 -14.50 -21.51
N LYS A 309 14.85 -13.33 -20.95
CA LYS A 309 14.99 -13.18 -19.50
C LYS A 309 13.63 -13.07 -18.84
N ILE A 310 13.51 -13.54 -17.61
CA ILE A 310 12.39 -13.17 -16.74
C ILE A 310 12.87 -12.04 -15.85
N LEU A 311 12.20 -10.89 -15.94
CA LEU A 311 12.50 -9.71 -15.15
C LEU A 311 11.27 -9.37 -14.28
N THR A 312 11.48 -8.88 -13.06
CA THR A 312 10.40 -8.52 -12.16
C THR A 312 10.28 -7.01 -12.07
N LEU A 313 9.09 -6.49 -12.39
CA LEU A 313 8.71 -5.11 -12.17
C LEU A 313 7.85 -5.06 -10.90
N ASN A 314 8.23 -4.23 -9.94
CA ASN A 314 7.57 -4.20 -8.63
C ASN A 314 6.37 -3.24 -8.67
N SER A 315 5.18 -3.76 -8.40
CA SER A 315 3.94 -2.99 -8.35
C SER A 315 3.66 -2.34 -7.00
N MET A 316 4.43 -2.69 -5.99
CA MET A 316 4.29 -2.20 -4.60
C MET A 316 2.96 -2.61 -3.90
N GLN A 317 2.24 -3.58 -4.45
CA GLN A 317 0.98 -4.07 -3.86
C GLN A 317 1.18 -4.91 -2.59
N SER A 318 2.37 -5.47 -2.42
CA SER A 318 2.65 -6.42 -1.34
C SER A 318 3.93 -6.12 -0.57
N VAL A 319 4.31 -4.84 -0.47
CA VAL A 319 5.45 -4.40 0.34
C VAL A 319 5.13 -4.60 1.82
N THR A 320 6.06 -5.24 2.54
CA THR A 320 5.87 -5.54 3.97
C THR A 320 6.50 -4.48 4.86
N THR A 321 6.06 -4.42 6.13
CA THR A 321 6.73 -3.62 7.17
C THR A 321 8.22 -3.95 7.27
N LYS A 322 8.58 -5.22 7.06
CA LYS A 322 9.98 -5.66 7.07
C LYS A 322 10.78 -5.03 5.92
N ASP A 323 10.19 -4.96 4.72
CA ASP A 323 10.86 -4.31 3.58
C ASP A 323 11.10 -2.82 3.86
N VAL A 324 10.15 -2.16 4.55
CA VAL A 324 10.29 -0.78 5.01
C VAL A 324 11.41 -0.65 6.04
N GLU A 325 11.51 -1.57 7.00
CA GLU A 325 12.61 -1.60 7.99
C GLU A 325 13.98 -1.87 7.35
N GLU A 326 14.02 -2.61 6.24
CA GLU A 326 15.23 -2.86 5.44
C GLU A 326 15.62 -1.64 4.57
N GLY A 327 14.82 -0.58 4.58
CA GLY A 327 15.12 0.70 3.93
C GLY A 327 14.55 0.85 2.52
N ASN A 328 13.58 0.00 2.11
CA ASN A 328 12.88 0.22 0.87
C ASN A 328 12.01 1.47 0.97
N THR A 329 12.08 2.33 -0.05
CA THR A 329 11.25 3.52 -0.22
C THR A 329 10.54 3.45 -1.56
N TYR A 330 9.44 4.19 -1.70
CA TYR A 330 8.74 4.33 -2.99
C TYR A 330 9.72 4.73 -4.11
N LEU A 331 10.54 5.74 -3.84
CA LEU A 331 11.51 6.24 -4.81
C LEU A 331 12.53 5.16 -5.20
N SER A 332 13.08 4.41 -4.23
CA SER A 332 14.07 3.36 -4.50
C SER A 332 13.49 2.20 -5.32
N ILE A 333 12.23 1.85 -5.09
CA ILE A 333 11.52 0.83 -5.88
C ILE A 333 11.31 1.34 -7.30
N MET A 334 10.85 2.57 -7.49
CA MET A 334 10.68 3.16 -8.82
C MET A 334 12.00 3.32 -9.56
N GLU A 335 13.10 3.67 -8.89
CA GLU A 335 14.45 3.68 -9.46
C GLU A 335 14.87 2.28 -9.95
N ASN A 336 14.60 1.24 -9.15
CA ASN A 336 14.86 -0.14 -9.57
C ASN A 336 13.98 -0.55 -10.76
N ASN A 337 12.70 -0.20 -10.75
CA ASN A 337 11.78 -0.43 -11.86
C ASN A 337 12.30 0.20 -13.16
N LEU A 338 12.88 1.39 -13.09
CA LEU A 338 13.53 2.03 -14.24
C LEU A 338 14.70 1.20 -14.78
N GLN A 339 15.52 0.59 -13.92
CA GLN A 339 16.61 -0.28 -14.40
C GLN A 339 16.06 -1.54 -15.09
N ILE A 340 14.99 -2.12 -14.55
CA ILE A 340 14.30 -3.27 -15.17
C ILE A 340 13.73 -2.87 -16.54
N LEU A 341 13.09 -1.71 -16.65
CA LEU A 341 12.58 -1.21 -17.94
C LEU A 341 13.70 -0.99 -18.97
N LYS A 342 14.85 -0.43 -18.57
CA LYS A 342 16.03 -0.25 -19.44
C LYS A 342 16.55 -1.58 -19.98
N GLU A 343 16.37 -2.67 -19.26
CA GLU A 343 16.78 -4.03 -19.69
C GLU A 343 15.72 -4.69 -20.58
N ALA A 344 14.45 -4.39 -20.36
CA ALA A 344 13.32 -4.98 -21.08
C ALA A 344 13.06 -4.32 -22.45
N LEU A 345 13.35 -3.02 -22.60
CA LEU A 345 13.13 -2.19 -23.79
C LEU A 345 14.39 -2.11 -24.67
#